data_ddfd02cccca8f1d6ffa04af09b36ed86
#
_entry.id   ddfd02cccca8f1d6ffa04af09b36ed86
#
_cell.length_a   1.000
_cell.length_b   1.000
_cell.length_c   1.000
_cell.angle_alpha   90.00
_cell.angle_beta   90.00
_cell.angle_gamma   90.00
#
_symmetry.space_group_name_H-M   'P 1'
#
loop_
_entity.id
_entity.type
_entity.pdbx_description
1 polymer ?
#
loop_
_entity_poly.entity_id
_entity_poly.type
_entity_poly.pdbx_seq_one_letter_code
_entity_poly.pdbx_strand_id
1 'polypeptide(L)'
;MIKKLLTYEPNKRISAAEALKHPWFKTAEFKKKNQINVVPPSLAKQMIQNLQKYRSDNMLRIAVIAYLVHHNTNIEQCVEAGKLFNKIDLNNNGRIEKEELIKGIEKYWNLTRNEVEKQVDDLFNHIDTDHNGFIEYEEFVRAAVDPKIFMSRNYLKFAFGYFDRDNSGDISLEEIKKRFLQNSKNNTEEVEKQLKEMFGEIDINGDGSISFEEFCKMMKNIIKS
;
A
#
# COMPACT_ATOMS: atom_id res chain seq x y z
N MET A 1 -4.17 31.22 -3.33
CA MET A 1 -4.23 29.93 -4.02
C MET A 1 -5.53 29.19 -3.73
N ILE A 2 -5.84 28.85 -2.47
CA ILE A 2 -7.04 28.06 -2.07
C ILE A 2 -8.34 28.64 -2.67
N LYS A 3 -8.59 29.95 -2.57
CA LYS A 3 -9.79 30.57 -3.16
C LYS A 3 -9.93 30.32 -4.66
N LYS A 4 -8.81 30.30 -5.42
CA LYS A 4 -8.82 30.01 -6.87
C LYS A 4 -9.11 28.56 -7.19
N LEU A 5 -8.64 27.61 -6.32
CA LEU A 5 -8.92 26.20 -6.45
C LEU A 5 -10.37 25.84 -6.09
N LEU A 6 -10.96 26.60 -5.15
CA LEU A 6 -12.33 26.41 -4.67
C LEU A 6 -13.35 27.28 -5.40
N THR A 7 -13.01 27.88 -6.55
CA THR A 7 -13.95 28.63 -7.38
C THR A 7 -15.10 27.71 -7.80
N TYR A 8 -16.33 28.13 -7.49
CA TYR A 8 -17.55 27.32 -7.71
C TYR A 8 -17.75 26.98 -9.19
N GLU A 9 -17.61 27.97 -10.07
CA GLU A 9 -17.75 27.80 -11.52
C GLU A 9 -16.52 27.05 -12.09
N PRO A 10 -16.69 25.85 -12.67
CA PRO A 10 -15.57 25.04 -13.17
C PRO A 10 -14.72 25.75 -14.22
N ASN A 11 -15.36 26.52 -15.11
CA ASN A 11 -14.68 27.25 -16.19
C ASN A 11 -13.84 28.44 -15.72
N LYS A 12 -14.08 28.93 -14.50
CA LYS A 12 -13.32 30.01 -13.86
C LYS A 12 -12.31 29.46 -12.83
N ARG A 13 -12.35 28.17 -12.57
CA ARG A 13 -11.44 27.52 -11.63
C ARG A 13 -10.06 27.39 -12.27
N ILE A 14 -9.02 27.75 -11.50
CA ILE A 14 -7.64 27.58 -11.92
C ILE A 14 -7.36 26.10 -12.24
N SER A 15 -6.74 25.82 -13.38
CA SER A 15 -6.30 24.48 -13.74
C SER A 15 -5.15 23.99 -12.85
N ALA A 16 -4.93 22.67 -12.78
CA ALA A 16 -3.80 22.11 -12.04
C ALA A 16 -2.44 22.65 -12.53
N ALA A 17 -2.28 22.79 -13.85
CA ALA A 17 -1.06 23.33 -14.47
C ALA A 17 -0.81 24.79 -14.09
N GLU A 18 -1.86 25.61 -14.01
CA GLU A 18 -1.76 27.00 -13.56
C GLU A 18 -1.55 27.08 -12.04
N ALA A 19 -2.19 26.21 -11.27
CA ALA A 19 -2.00 26.12 -9.83
C ALA A 19 -0.53 25.84 -9.48
N LEU A 20 0.13 24.91 -10.19
CA LEU A 20 1.55 24.60 -10.00
C LEU A 20 2.49 25.79 -10.27
N LYS A 21 2.10 26.74 -11.11
CA LYS A 21 2.86 27.96 -11.37
C LYS A 21 2.68 29.05 -10.30
N HIS A 22 1.77 28.84 -9.34
CA HIS A 22 1.47 29.83 -8.33
C HIS A 22 2.67 30.11 -7.40
N PRO A 23 2.93 31.38 -7.01
CA PRO A 23 4.06 31.76 -6.16
C PRO A 23 4.16 31.00 -4.83
N TRP A 24 3.04 30.47 -4.31
CA TRP A 24 3.01 29.65 -3.11
C TRP A 24 3.95 28.43 -3.18
N PHE A 25 4.07 27.80 -4.33
CA PHE A 25 5.01 26.67 -4.53
C PHE A 25 6.48 27.11 -4.62
N LYS A 26 6.73 28.43 -4.73
CA LYS A 26 8.08 29.00 -4.74
C LYS A 26 8.56 29.43 -3.36
N THR A 27 7.72 29.29 -2.33
CA THR A 27 8.09 29.66 -0.96
C THR A 27 9.24 28.79 -0.44
N ALA A 28 10.07 29.37 0.43
CA ALA A 28 11.23 28.68 1.00
C ALA A 28 10.85 27.39 1.76
N GLU A 29 9.68 27.36 2.40
CA GLU A 29 9.15 26.18 3.10
C GLU A 29 8.83 25.03 2.14
N PHE A 30 8.22 25.34 0.99
CA PHE A 30 7.93 24.34 -0.04
C PHE A 30 9.23 23.79 -0.65
N LYS A 31 10.20 24.66 -0.92
CA LYS A 31 11.54 24.27 -1.40
C LYS A 31 12.29 23.42 -0.38
N LYS A 32 12.22 23.76 0.90
CA LYS A 32 12.87 23.02 1.98
C LYS A 32 12.29 21.62 2.15
N LYS A 33 10.95 21.49 2.04
CA LYS A 33 10.24 20.21 2.09
C LYS A 33 10.59 19.30 0.90
N ASN A 34 10.81 19.87 -0.28
CA ASN A 34 11.20 19.13 -1.49
C ASN A 34 12.71 18.85 -1.60
N GLN A 35 13.56 19.59 -0.88
CA GLN A 35 15.02 19.30 -0.81
C GLN A 35 15.35 18.10 0.11
N ILE A 36 14.40 17.65 0.94
CA ILE A 36 14.56 16.46 1.80
C ILE A 36 14.14 15.16 1.05
N ASN A 37 14.05 15.20 -0.28
CA ASN A 37 13.70 14.04 -1.10
C ASN A 37 14.88 13.08 -1.38
N VAL A 38 15.87 13.02 -0.48
CA VAL A 38 16.97 12.06 -0.63
C VAL A 38 16.63 10.83 0.22
N VAL A 39 16.16 9.77 -0.43
CA VAL A 39 16.09 8.44 0.20
C VAL A 39 17.54 7.94 0.32
N PRO A 40 18.01 7.58 1.51
CA PRO A 40 19.35 7.00 1.67
C PRO A 40 19.49 5.75 0.77
N PRO A 41 20.60 5.57 0.05
CA PRO A 41 20.76 4.43 -0.86
C PRO A 41 20.60 3.07 -0.17
N SER A 42 21.01 2.93 1.08
CA SER A 42 20.83 1.71 1.89
C SER A 42 19.35 1.41 2.14
N LEU A 43 18.57 2.43 2.47
CA LEU A 43 17.14 2.29 2.72
C LEU A 43 16.37 2.00 1.41
N ALA A 44 16.72 2.70 0.32
CA ALA A 44 16.14 2.42 -0.99
C ALA A 44 16.41 0.97 -1.42
N LYS A 45 17.63 0.47 -1.23
CA LYS A 45 17.99 -0.92 -1.50
C LYS A 45 17.19 -1.89 -0.65
N GLN A 46 17.02 -1.61 0.64
CA GLN A 46 16.20 -2.44 1.53
C GLN A 46 14.74 -2.47 1.08
N MET A 47 14.15 -1.32 0.74
CA MET A 47 12.77 -1.24 0.26
C MET A 47 12.56 -2.05 -1.02
N ILE A 48 13.48 -1.96 -1.96
CA ILE A 48 13.44 -2.76 -3.19
C ILE A 48 13.60 -4.27 -2.89
N GLN A 49 14.42 -4.64 -1.88
CA GLN A 49 14.48 -6.04 -1.41
C GLN A 49 13.17 -6.50 -0.78
N ASN A 50 12.44 -5.62 -0.09
CA ASN A 50 11.12 -5.92 0.44
C ASN A 50 10.13 -6.17 -0.72
N LEU A 51 10.17 -5.36 -1.78
CA LEU A 51 9.34 -5.59 -2.98
C LEU A 51 9.56 -6.99 -3.54
N GLN A 52 10.81 -7.47 -3.64
CA GLN A 52 11.12 -8.83 -4.14
C GLN A 52 10.55 -9.94 -3.27
N LYS A 53 10.51 -9.72 -1.97
CA LYS A 53 10.00 -10.70 -1.00
C LYS A 53 8.50 -10.60 -0.78
N TYR A 54 7.88 -9.54 -1.28
CA TYR A 54 6.46 -9.34 -1.11
C TYR A 54 5.67 -10.45 -1.82
N ARG A 55 4.73 -11.04 -1.09
CA ARG A 55 3.78 -12.04 -1.59
C ARG A 55 2.38 -11.68 -1.13
N SER A 56 1.44 -11.76 -2.04
CA SER A 56 0.03 -11.39 -1.83
C SER A 56 -0.83 -12.62 -1.57
N ASP A 57 -0.39 -13.51 -0.69
CA ASP A 57 -0.96 -14.84 -0.47
C ASP A 57 -2.16 -14.87 0.49
N ASN A 58 -2.43 -13.78 1.21
CA ASN A 58 -3.59 -13.71 2.12
C ASN A 58 -4.29 -12.34 2.03
N MET A 59 -5.54 -12.37 1.53
CA MET A 59 -6.34 -11.15 1.29
C MET A 59 -6.55 -10.31 2.56
N LEU A 60 -6.83 -10.93 3.71
CA LEU A 60 -7.03 -10.18 4.96
C LEU A 60 -5.75 -9.48 5.40
N ARG A 61 -4.61 -10.16 5.28
CA ARG A 61 -3.30 -9.59 5.59
C ARG A 61 -3.00 -8.36 4.73
N ILE A 62 -3.26 -8.46 3.42
CA ILE A 62 -3.10 -7.36 2.47
C ILE A 62 -3.97 -6.17 2.89
N ALA A 63 -5.24 -6.42 3.20
CA ALA A 63 -6.19 -5.39 3.62
C ALA A 63 -5.79 -4.73 4.95
N VAL A 64 -5.27 -5.51 5.91
CA VAL A 64 -4.77 -4.99 7.19
C VAL A 64 -3.59 -4.07 6.99
N ILE A 65 -2.59 -4.49 6.20
CA ILE A 65 -1.41 -3.66 5.95
C ILE A 65 -1.79 -2.41 5.15
N ALA A 66 -2.65 -2.53 4.13
CA ALA A 66 -3.15 -1.38 3.37
C ALA A 66 -3.86 -0.37 4.29
N TYR A 67 -4.73 -0.85 5.18
CA TYR A 67 -5.39 -0.01 6.17
C TYR A 67 -4.39 0.70 7.09
N LEU A 68 -3.38 -0.02 7.60
CA LEU A 68 -2.37 0.55 8.49
C LEU A 68 -1.47 1.56 7.78
N VAL A 69 -1.07 1.30 6.54
CA VAL A 69 -0.31 2.23 5.70
C VAL A 69 -1.11 3.51 5.45
N HIS A 70 -2.38 3.37 5.08
CA HIS A 70 -3.25 4.52 4.80
C HIS A 70 -3.46 5.43 6.02
N HIS A 71 -3.66 4.84 7.20
CA HIS A 71 -3.95 5.59 8.42
C HIS A 71 -2.71 6.04 9.21
N ASN A 72 -1.52 5.57 8.85
CA ASN A 72 -0.26 5.86 9.54
C ASN A 72 0.80 6.43 8.58
N THR A 73 0.39 7.36 7.73
CA THR A 73 1.27 8.01 6.73
C THR A 73 2.45 8.77 7.34
N ASN A 74 2.44 9.03 8.65
CA ASN A 74 3.53 9.68 9.37
C ASN A 74 4.67 8.72 9.78
N ILE A 75 4.51 7.41 9.59
CA ILE A 75 5.59 6.46 9.85
C ILE A 75 6.73 6.76 8.88
N GLU A 76 7.94 6.92 9.42
CA GLU A 76 9.12 7.30 8.64
C GLU A 76 9.34 6.41 7.41
N GLN A 77 9.19 5.09 7.56
CA GLN A 77 9.33 4.18 6.43
C GLN A 77 8.27 4.38 5.35
N CYS A 78 7.03 4.71 5.71
CA CYS A 78 5.97 5.02 4.73
C CYS A 78 6.30 6.32 3.98
N VAL A 79 6.81 7.34 4.70
CA VAL A 79 7.26 8.59 4.09
C VAL A 79 8.41 8.35 3.11
N GLU A 80 9.39 7.55 3.50
CA GLU A 80 10.55 7.22 2.65
C GLU A 80 10.16 6.35 1.44
N ALA A 81 9.24 5.39 1.63
CA ALA A 81 8.68 4.62 0.51
C ALA A 81 7.96 5.52 -0.49
N GLY A 82 7.18 6.50 -0.02
CA GLY A 82 6.56 7.50 -0.90
C GLY A 82 7.57 8.35 -1.65
N LYS A 83 8.70 8.71 -1.04
CA LYS A 83 9.78 9.41 -1.75
C LYS A 83 10.43 8.52 -2.81
N LEU A 84 10.59 7.22 -2.53
CA LEU A 84 11.12 6.25 -3.49
C LEU A 84 10.16 6.05 -4.66
N PHE A 85 8.85 5.93 -4.38
CA PHE A 85 7.80 5.89 -5.39
C PHE A 85 7.93 7.05 -6.38
N ASN A 86 7.97 8.30 -5.87
CA ASN A 86 8.11 9.50 -6.70
C ASN A 86 9.43 9.58 -7.51
N LYS A 87 10.43 8.79 -7.16
CA LYS A 87 11.68 8.69 -7.93
C LYS A 87 11.63 7.64 -9.02
N ILE A 88 10.77 6.64 -8.86
CA ILE A 88 10.56 5.58 -9.84
C ILE A 88 9.49 6.02 -10.85
N ASP A 89 8.45 6.73 -10.41
CA ASP A 89 7.46 7.40 -11.26
C ASP A 89 8.12 8.56 -12.03
N LEU A 90 8.69 8.25 -13.18
CA LEU A 90 9.50 9.19 -13.96
C LEU A 90 8.65 10.22 -14.71
N ASN A 91 7.45 9.82 -15.13
CA ASN A 91 6.52 10.68 -15.84
C ASN A 91 5.60 11.47 -14.90
N ASN A 92 5.65 11.20 -13.57
CA ASN A 92 4.86 11.83 -12.51
C ASN A 92 3.34 11.71 -12.74
N ASN A 93 2.89 10.56 -13.26
CA ASN A 93 1.47 10.29 -13.48
C ASN A 93 0.78 9.70 -12.24
N GLY A 94 1.51 9.45 -11.15
CA GLY A 94 1.01 8.93 -9.88
C GLY A 94 0.88 7.41 -9.82
N ARG A 95 1.48 6.69 -10.78
CA ARG A 95 1.53 5.23 -10.86
C ARG A 95 2.86 4.80 -11.47
N ILE A 96 3.29 3.58 -11.17
CA ILE A 96 4.53 3.02 -11.71
C ILE A 96 4.17 2.00 -12.79
N GLU A 97 4.67 2.25 -13.99
CA GLU A 97 4.61 1.32 -15.10
C GLU A 97 5.77 0.32 -15.01
N LYS A 98 5.63 -0.84 -15.65
CA LYS A 98 6.65 -1.88 -15.63
C LYS A 98 8.04 -1.38 -16.05
N GLU A 99 8.11 -0.54 -17.08
CA GLU A 99 9.36 0.05 -17.56
C GLU A 99 10.00 1.01 -16.55
N GLU A 100 9.20 1.75 -15.80
CA GLU A 100 9.67 2.63 -14.74
C GLU A 100 10.21 1.83 -13.55
N LEU A 101 9.55 0.72 -13.21
CA LEU A 101 10.01 -0.20 -12.17
C LEU A 101 11.36 -0.83 -12.56
N ILE A 102 11.52 -1.28 -13.82
CA ILE A 102 12.78 -1.82 -14.34
C ILE A 102 13.91 -0.80 -14.14
N LYS A 103 13.73 0.43 -14.62
CA LYS A 103 14.73 1.50 -14.48
C LYS A 103 15.04 1.85 -13.02
N GLY A 104 14.02 1.82 -12.17
CA GLY A 104 14.17 2.03 -10.74
C GLY A 104 15.04 0.95 -10.09
N ILE A 105 14.79 -0.31 -10.43
CA ILE A 105 15.53 -1.47 -9.91
C ILE A 105 16.98 -1.48 -10.42
N GLU A 106 17.20 -1.30 -11.71
CA GLU A 106 18.54 -1.21 -12.31
C GLU A 106 19.43 -0.22 -11.56
N LYS A 107 18.88 0.94 -11.26
CA LYS A 107 19.60 2.02 -10.57
C LYS A 107 20.11 1.63 -9.17
N TYR A 108 19.35 0.81 -8.43
CA TYR A 108 19.65 0.51 -7.03
C TYR A 108 20.32 -0.85 -6.83
N TRP A 109 20.22 -1.77 -7.79
CA TRP A 109 20.75 -3.13 -7.62
C TRP A 109 22.00 -3.45 -8.42
N ASN A 110 22.38 -2.60 -9.33
CA ASN A 110 23.54 -2.83 -10.19
C ASN A 110 23.44 -4.16 -10.98
N LEU A 111 22.20 -4.53 -11.36
CA LEU A 111 21.87 -5.69 -12.20
C LEU A 111 21.82 -5.28 -13.65
N THR A 112 22.07 -6.24 -14.55
CA THR A 112 21.85 -6.04 -15.97
C THR A 112 20.35 -6.00 -16.28
N ARG A 113 19.96 -5.27 -17.33
CA ARG A 113 18.56 -5.18 -17.76
C ARG A 113 17.89 -6.56 -17.93
N ASN A 114 18.58 -7.52 -18.53
CA ASN A 114 18.05 -8.88 -18.74
C ASN A 114 17.74 -9.61 -17.42
N GLU A 115 18.55 -9.39 -16.38
CA GLU A 115 18.32 -9.98 -15.06
C GLU A 115 17.14 -9.33 -14.36
N VAL A 116 16.99 -8.01 -14.51
CA VAL A 116 15.87 -7.26 -13.94
C VAL A 116 14.55 -7.63 -14.62
N GLU A 117 14.51 -7.67 -15.96
CA GLU A 117 13.29 -7.99 -16.72
C GLU A 117 12.71 -9.36 -16.34
N LYS A 118 13.56 -10.37 -16.12
CA LYS A 118 13.11 -11.70 -15.68
C LYS A 118 12.43 -11.71 -14.31
N GLN A 119 12.83 -10.82 -13.42
CA GLN A 119 12.31 -10.75 -12.05
C GLN A 119 11.12 -9.80 -11.93
N VAL A 120 11.06 -8.77 -12.80
CA VAL A 120 10.06 -7.72 -12.71
C VAL A 120 8.66 -8.23 -13.03
N ASP A 121 8.51 -9.21 -13.92
CA ASP A 121 7.19 -9.75 -14.24
C ASP A 121 6.54 -10.42 -13.03
N ASP A 122 7.29 -11.27 -12.34
CA ASP A 122 6.82 -11.94 -11.14
C ASP A 122 6.54 -10.94 -10.02
N LEU A 123 7.45 -10.01 -9.81
CA LEU A 123 7.35 -8.96 -8.82
C LEU A 123 6.16 -8.03 -9.08
N PHE A 124 5.97 -7.62 -10.33
CA PHE A 124 4.88 -6.74 -10.74
C PHE A 124 3.53 -7.39 -10.47
N ASN A 125 3.35 -8.66 -10.87
CA ASN A 125 2.12 -9.41 -10.63
C ASN A 125 1.78 -9.61 -9.15
N HIS A 126 2.78 -9.62 -8.27
CA HIS A 126 2.52 -9.71 -6.83
C HIS A 126 2.16 -8.36 -6.19
N ILE A 127 2.66 -7.26 -6.73
CA ILE A 127 2.42 -5.91 -6.18
C ILE A 127 1.12 -5.32 -6.73
N ASP A 128 0.89 -5.44 -8.05
CA ASP A 128 -0.36 -5.06 -8.73
C ASP A 128 -1.47 -6.04 -8.35
N THR A 129 -2.13 -5.76 -7.22
CA THR A 129 -3.11 -6.68 -6.62
C THR A 129 -4.49 -6.60 -7.24
N ASP A 130 -4.83 -5.51 -7.90
CA ASP A 130 -6.09 -5.33 -8.62
C ASP A 130 -5.99 -5.63 -10.12
N HIS A 131 -4.75 -5.96 -10.58
CA HIS A 131 -4.42 -6.32 -11.96
C HIS A 131 -4.83 -5.25 -12.98
N ASN A 132 -4.70 -3.98 -12.60
CA ASN A 132 -4.98 -2.85 -13.49
C ASN A 132 -3.82 -2.52 -14.45
N GLY A 133 -2.68 -3.20 -14.34
CA GLY A 133 -1.49 -3.05 -15.19
C GLY A 133 -0.54 -1.95 -14.75
N PHE A 134 -0.73 -1.41 -13.53
CA PHE A 134 0.10 -0.37 -12.94
C PHE A 134 0.32 -0.69 -11.46
N ILE A 135 1.39 -0.18 -10.86
CA ILE A 135 1.57 -0.19 -9.41
C ILE A 135 1.20 1.19 -8.88
N GLU A 136 0.15 1.26 -8.09
CA GLU A 136 -0.30 2.49 -7.46
C GLU A 136 0.50 2.80 -6.18
N TYR A 137 0.38 4.03 -5.70
CA TYR A 137 1.11 4.49 -4.52
C TYR A 137 0.92 3.57 -3.30
N GLU A 138 -0.33 3.18 -3.01
CA GLU A 138 -0.65 2.34 -1.85
C GLU A 138 -0.09 0.93 -1.98
N GLU A 139 -0.13 0.35 -3.17
CA GLU A 139 0.43 -0.96 -3.47
C GLU A 139 1.95 -0.97 -3.33
N PHE A 140 2.62 0.06 -3.87
CA PHE A 140 4.06 0.22 -3.73
C PHE A 140 4.48 0.37 -2.28
N VAL A 141 3.87 1.30 -1.53
CA VAL A 141 4.23 1.56 -0.13
C VAL A 141 4.02 0.31 0.72
N ARG A 142 2.90 -0.39 0.52
CA ARG A 142 2.57 -1.64 1.20
C ARG A 142 3.65 -2.72 0.98
N ALA A 143 4.15 -2.85 -0.24
CA ALA A 143 5.15 -3.85 -0.58
C ALA A 143 6.59 -3.43 -0.21
N ALA A 144 6.89 -2.13 -0.20
CA ALA A 144 8.22 -1.59 0.08
C ALA A 144 8.54 -1.49 1.58
N VAL A 145 7.52 -1.31 2.42
CA VAL A 145 7.68 -1.13 3.87
C VAL A 145 7.85 -2.48 4.56
N ASP A 146 8.75 -2.56 5.56
CA ASP A 146 8.89 -3.77 6.37
C ASP A 146 7.61 -3.97 7.21
N PRO A 147 6.85 -5.06 7.00
CA PRO A 147 5.61 -5.29 7.72
C PRO A 147 5.81 -5.41 9.24
N LYS A 148 7.05 -5.66 9.71
CA LYS A 148 7.36 -5.74 11.14
C LYS A 148 7.04 -4.47 11.91
N ILE A 149 7.09 -3.32 11.27
CA ILE A 149 6.75 -2.03 11.92
C ILE A 149 5.30 -2.00 12.41
N PHE A 150 4.41 -2.75 11.75
CA PHE A 150 2.99 -2.83 12.09
C PHE A 150 2.65 -3.95 13.10
N MET A 151 3.66 -4.73 13.54
CA MET A 151 3.42 -5.88 14.44
C MET A 151 3.30 -5.49 15.92
N SER A 152 3.36 -4.20 16.25
CA SER A 152 3.09 -3.78 17.62
C SER A 152 1.63 -4.06 18.00
N ARG A 153 1.39 -4.42 19.27
CA ARG A 153 0.03 -4.72 19.77
C ARG A 153 -0.94 -3.56 19.51
N ASN A 154 -0.45 -2.32 19.54
CA ASN A 154 -1.28 -1.13 19.33
C ASN A 154 -1.75 -1.02 17.88
N TYR A 155 -0.85 -1.21 16.91
CA TYR A 155 -1.22 -1.21 15.49
C TYR A 155 -2.17 -2.36 15.15
N LEU A 156 -1.91 -3.56 15.69
CA LEU A 156 -2.77 -4.71 15.46
C LEU A 156 -4.16 -4.51 16.08
N LYS A 157 -4.26 -3.93 17.29
CA LYS A 157 -5.55 -3.58 17.88
C LYS A 157 -6.30 -2.53 17.06
N PHE A 158 -5.61 -1.53 16.57
CA PHE A 158 -6.21 -0.51 15.72
C PHE A 158 -6.79 -1.10 14.44
N ALA A 159 -6.02 -1.98 13.78
CA ALA A 159 -6.50 -2.67 12.58
C ALA A 159 -7.63 -3.67 12.90
N PHE A 160 -7.54 -4.41 14.00
CA PHE A 160 -8.59 -5.32 14.45
C PHE A 160 -9.93 -4.60 14.61
N GLY A 161 -9.94 -3.46 15.33
CA GLY A 161 -11.15 -2.64 15.51
C GLY A 161 -11.72 -2.03 14.21
N TYR A 162 -10.94 -1.99 13.13
CA TYR A 162 -11.48 -1.63 11.82
C TYR A 162 -12.39 -2.73 11.24
N PHE A 163 -12.06 -4.00 11.49
CA PHE A 163 -12.86 -5.15 11.04
C PHE A 163 -13.97 -5.48 12.02
N ASP A 164 -13.70 -5.49 13.32
CA ASP A 164 -14.69 -5.66 14.41
C ASP A 164 -15.59 -4.39 14.51
N ARG A 165 -16.68 -4.37 13.73
CA ARG A 165 -17.53 -3.17 13.61
C ARG A 165 -18.49 -2.98 14.78
N ASP A 166 -18.96 -4.07 15.31
CA ASP A 166 -19.93 -4.06 16.43
C ASP A 166 -19.26 -4.05 17.79
N ASN A 167 -17.90 -4.08 17.80
CA ASN A 167 -17.06 -4.14 19.00
C ASN A 167 -17.40 -5.34 19.89
N SER A 168 -17.72 -6.47 19.27
CA SER A 168 -17.96 -7.75 19.98
C SER A 168 -16.70 -8.30 20.63
N GLY A 169 -15.54 -7.92 20.14
CA GLY A 169 -14.24 -8.42 20.54
C GLY A 169 -13.69 -9.51 19.64
N ASP A 170 -14.48 -9.98 18.68
CA ASP A 170 -14.13 -10.98 17.67
C ASP A 170 -14.55 -10.49 16.29
N ILE A 171 -13.91 -10.97 15.22
CA ILE A 171 -14.26 -10.62 13.84
C ILE A 171 -15.05 -11.77 13.23
N SER A 172 -16.28 -11.51 12.81
CA SER A 172 -17.14 -12.47 12.11
C SER A 172 -16.87 -12.51 10.61
N LEU A 173 -17.22 -13.62 9.96
CA LEU A 173 -17.15 -13.76 8.50
C LEU A 173 -17.98 -12.67 7.79
N GLU A 174 -19.14 -12.29 8.34
CA GLU A 174 -20.01 -11.28 7.76
C GLU A 174 -19.38 -9.87 7.82
N GLU A 175 -18.60 -9.56 8.83
CA GLU A 175 -17.87 -8.31 8.93
C GLU A 175 -16.76 -8.24 7.88
N ILE A 176 -16.02 -9.33 7.70
CA ILE A 176 -15.02 -9.45 6.63
C ILE A 176 -15.69 -9.27 5.26
N LYS A 177 -16.75 -10.01 4.96
CA LYS A 177 -17.49 -9.86 3.70
C LYS A 177 -17.93 -8.43 3.44
N LYS A 178 -18.51 -7.77 4.44
CA LYS A 178 -18.94 -6.37 4.32
C LYS A 178 -17.77 -5.45 3.96
N ARG A 179 -16.56 -5.67 4.50
CA ARG A 179 -15.40 -4.85 4.18
C ARG A 179 -14.89 -5.07 2.77
N PHE A 180 -14.83 -6.31 2.32
CA PHE A 180 -14.29 -6.64 1.00
C PHE A 180 -15.31 -6.40 -0.13
N LEU A 181 -16.60 -6.61 0.10
CA LEU A 181 -17.62 -6.55 -0.93
C LEU A 181 -18.27 -5.17 -1.09
N GLN A 182 -18.13 -4.26 -0.12
CA GLN A 182 -18.73 -2.91 -0.19
C GLN A 182 -18.28 -2.10 -1.41
N ASN A 183 -17.07 -2.33 -1.92
CA ASN A 183 -16.48 -1.57 -3.03
C ASN A 183 -16.31 -2.39 -4.32
N SER A 184 -16.60 -3.70 -4.30
CA SER A 184 -16.48 -4.52 -5.49
C SER A 184 -17.78 -4.51 -6.29
N LYS A 185 -17.69 -4.01 -7.53
CA LYS A 185 -18.78 -4.10 -8.51
C LYS A 185 -19.04 -5.54 -8.96
N ASN A 186 -18.15 -6.45 -8.68
CA ASN A 186 -18.21 -7.87 -9.00
C ASN A 186 -18.37 -8.68 -7.71
N ASN A 187 -19.61 -8.78 -7.24
CA ASN A 187 -19.98 -9.73 -6.20
C ASN A 187 -20.06 -11.11 -6.85
N THR A 188 -18.92 -11.82 -6.89
CA THR A 188 -18.87 -13.14 -7.48
C THR A 188 -18.87 -14.18 -6.37
N GLU A 189 -19.57 -15.27 -6.55
CA GLU A 189 -19.57 -16.46 -5.68
C GLU A 189 -18.11 -16.92 -5.39
N GLU A 190 -17.22 -16.70 -6.34
CA GLU A 190 -15.81 -17.01 -6.22
C GLU A 190 -15.11 -16.20 -5.10
N VAL A 191 -15.35 -14.89 -5.01
CA VAL A 191 -14.78 -14.04 -3.95
C VAL A 191 -15.32 -14.44 -2.58
N GLU A 192 -16.62 -14.76 -2.49
CA GLU A 192 -17.20 -15.25 -1.23
C GLU A 192 -16.59 -16.59 -0.80
N LYS A 193 -16.34 -17.48 -1.75
CA LYS A 193 -15.70 -18.77 -1.49
C LYS A 193 -14.28 -18.57 -0.97
N GLN A 194 -13.49 -17.73 -1.63
CA GLN A 194 -12.12 -17.39 -1.19
C GLN A 194 -12.10 -16.75 0.21
N LEU A 195 -13.06 -15.87 0.52
CA LEU A 195 -13.17 -15.29 1.85
C LEU A 195 -13.52 -16.32 2.92
N LYS A 196 -14.36 -17.30 2.61
CA LYS A 196 -14.70 -18.41 3.53
C LYS A 196 -13.50 -19.32 3.77
N GLU A 197 -12.78 -19.70 2.72
CA GLU A 197 -11.57 -20.53 2.82
C GLU A 197 -10.51 -19.82 3.67
N MET A 198 -10.21 -18.55 3.36
CA MET A 198 -9.29 -17.73 4.14
C MET A 198 -9.70 -17.60 5.62
N PHE A 199 -11.00 -17.40 5.89
CA PHE A 199 -11.54 -17.30 7.23
C PHE A 199 -11.29 -18.58 8.01
N GLY A 200 -11.58 -19.74 7.43
CA GLY A 200 -11.36 -21.05 8.05
C GLY A 200 -9.88 -21.37 8.32
N GLU A 201 -8.94 -20.80 7.57
CA GLU A 201 -7.51 -20.92 7.88
C GLU A 201 -7.07 -20.10 9.10
N ILE A 202 -7.78 -19.01 9.39
CA ILE A 202 -7.46 -18.08 10.48
C ILE A 202 -8.18 -18.47 11.77
N ASP A 203 -9.43 -18.91 11.67
CA ASP A 203 -10.23 -19.47 12.76
C ASP A 203 -9.70 -20.85 13.14
N ILE A 204 -8.71 -20.87 14.03
CA ILE A 204 -7.97 -22.09 14.39
C ILE A 204 -8.80 -22.96 15.34
N ASN A 205 -9.61 -22.35 16.21
CA ASN A 205 -10.42 -23.05 17.20
C ASN A 205 -11.77 -23.53 16.63
N GLY A 206 -12.18 -23.02 15.45
CA GLY A 206 -13.39 -23.41 14.75
C GLY A 206 -14.68 -22.92 15.40
N ASP A 207 -14.63 -21.80 16.14
CA ASP A 207 -15.80 -21.23 16.84
C ASP A 207 -16.65 -20.32 15.92
N GLY A 208 -16.20 -20.07 14.69
CA GLY A 208 -16.90 -19.26 13.69
C GLY A 208 -16.62 -17.76 13.80
N SER A 209 -15.61 -17.38 14.59
CA SER A 209 -15.12 -16.02 14.72
C SER A 209 -13.60 -15.97 14.73
N ILE A 210 -13.01 -14.80 14.42
CA ILE A 210 -11.56 -14.59 14.52
C ILE A 210 -11.30 -13.75 15.76
N SER A 211 -10.74 -14.37 16.77
CA SER A 211 -10.28 -13.69 17.99
C SER A 211 -9.08 -12.79 17.73
N PHE A 212 -8.82 -11.86 18.63
CA PHE A 212 -7.63 -10.99 18.52
C PHE A 212 -6.31 -11.79 18.54
N GLU A 213 -6.25 -12.91 19.26
CA GLU A 213 -5.09 -13.79 19.29
C GLU A 213 -4.86 -14.49 17.94
N GLU A 214 -5.89 -14.99 17.29
CA GLU A 214 -5.81 -15.61 15.96
C GLU A 214 -5.42 -14.60 14.89
N PHE A 215 -6.01 -13.41 14.94
CA PHE A 215 -5.62 -12.28 14.11
C PHE A 215 -4.13 -11.94 14.27
N CYS A 216 -3.62 -11.86 15.49
CA CYS A 216 -2.21 -11.62 15.76
C CYS A 216 -1.31 -12.76 15.24
N LYS A 217 -1.75 -14.02 15.33
CA LYS A 217 -1.00 -15.18 14.79
C LYS A 217 -0.92 -15.09 13.26
N MET A 218 -2.06 -14.83 12.59
CA MET A 218 -2.09 -14.62 11.14
C MET A 218 -1.10 -13.53 10.73
N MET A 219 -1.10 -12.39 11.39
CA MET A 219 -0.19 -11.28 11.08
C MET A 219 1.28 -11.62 11.32
N LYS A 220 1.61 -12.36 12.38
CA LYS A 220 3.00 -12.76 12.69
C LYS A 220 3.58 -13.81 11.73
N ASN A 221 2.77 -14.59 11.05
CA ASN A 221 3.25 -15.58 10.07
C ASN A 221 3.88 -14.91 8.83
N ILE A 222 3.67 -13.59 8.61
CA ILE A 222 4.35 -12.79 7.58
C ILE A 222 5.88 -12.80 7.77
N ILE A 223 6.36 -12.92 9.01
CA ILE A 223 7.80 -12.75 9.34
C ILE A 223 8.56 -14.06 9.11
N LYS A 224 7.86 -15.18 8.95
CA LYS A 224 8.47 -16.51 8.86
C LYS A 224 8.57 -17.06 7.43
N SER A 225 7.87 -16.43 6.48
CA SER A 225 7.93 -16.71 5.05
C SER A 225 8.87 -15.73 4.35
#